data_f63fcea3eb41a0eeb54499d68e61169f
#
_entry.id   f63fcea3eb41a0eeb54499d68e61169f
#
_cell.length_a   1.000
_cell.length_b   1.000
_cell.length_c   1.000
_cell.angle_alpha   90.00
_cell.angle_beta   90.00
_cell.angle_gamma   90.00
#
_symmetry.space_group_name_H-M   'P 1'
#
loop_
_entity.id
_entity.type
_entity.pdbx_description
1 polymer ?
#
loop_
_entity_poly.entity_id
_entity_poly.type
_entity_poly.pdbx_seq_one_letter_code
_entity_poly.pdbx_strand_id
1 'polypeptide(L)'
;MNKRKKLPIGIESFEEMRKEDFYYVDKTRWIEQLLAQWGKVNLFTRPRRFGKSLNMSMLQTFFEVGADASLFDGLYISQNKEICEQYLGKFPVVSISLKGVNGNTFDEARSCLVKVINREARRLQNLSESEKLTQVDKELFEKLLSPTMEDGTLSSSLLELSELLEKHYEEKVIVLIDEYDVPLAKANENGYYDEMVLLIRNVFENVLKTNHSLKFAVLTGCLRVAKESIFTGLNNFKVYSITDVDFDENFGFTDDEVKELLHYYGQDTHYETVKEWYDGYRFGNVDVYCPWDVINYCSDHIANQSLAPKNYWVNTSGNDVIHRFINSISEPQKLTKLELENLVNGGSVQKEISQDMTYKELYSSIDNLWSTLFMTGYLTSRGNTDGNRYDLVIPNREIRNIITEHILKLFKEDIKQDGQKVNAFCDALLTEKADVAEKLFSDYMQKTISVRDTFVQKPTKENFYHGILLGILGFKENWLVTSNRESGDGFSDIMIRVGDSEVGIVIEVKYANDGNLEAECKKALKQIDDTGYAEALYQDGIHKVLKYAIACYKKNCKIMLETEKC
;
A
#
# COMPACT_ATOMS: atom_id res chain seq x y z
N MET A 1 -18.85 -18.19 -28.24
CA MET A 1 -18.08 -17.89 -27.04
C MET A 1 -18.40 -16.47 -26.65
N ASN A 2 -19.07 -16.22 -25.53
CA ASN A 2 -19.22 -14.86 -25.00
C ASN A 2 -17.81 -14.32 -24.75
N LYS A 3 -17.50 -13.18 -25.35
CA LYS A 3 -16.20 -12.50 -25.15
C LYS A 3 -16.11 -12.07 -23.69
N ARG A 4 -15.14 -12.59 -22.94
CA ARG A 4 -14.91 -12.15 -21.54
C ARG A 4 -14.65 -10.65 -21.51
N LYS A 5 -15.17 -9.96 -20.52
CA LYS A 5 -14.86 -8.55 -20.27
C LYS A 5 -13.37 -8.35 -20.02
N LYS A 6 -12.87 -7.17 -20.37
CA LYS A 6 -11.48 -6.78 -20.10
C LYS A 6 -11.27 -6.54 -18.60
N LEU A 7 -10.10 -6.84 -18.07
CA LEU A 7 -9.73 -6.42 -16.71
C LEU A 7 -9.35 -4.93 -16.68
N PRO A 8 -9.83 -4.15 -15.70
CA PRO A 8 -9.69 -2.69 -15.68
C PRO A 8 -8.34 -2.23 -15.08
N ILE A 9 -7.22 -2.60 -15.67
CA ILE A 9 -5.89 -2.21 -15.19
C ILE A 9 -5.66 -0.73 -15.50
N GLY A 10 -5.55 0.10 -14.44
CA GLY A 10 -5.28 1.53 -14.57
C GLY A 10 -6.46 2.38 -15.02
N ILE A 11 -7.68 1.82 -15.05
CA ILE A 11 -8.92 2.56 -15.39
C ILE A 11 -9.44 3.26 -14.13
N GLU A 12 -9.48 4.57 -14.15
CA GLU A 12 -10.00 5.43 -13.06
C GLU A 12 -11.35 6.11 -13.44
N SER A 13 -11.77 6.05 -14.71
CA SER A 13 -13.03 6.60 -15.19
C SER A 13 -14.14 5.54 -15.17
N PHE A 14 -15.23 5.83 -14.45
CA PHE A 14 -16.41 4.95 -14.43
C PHE A 14 -17.10 4.90 -15.80
N GLU A 15 -17.16 6.02 -16.50
CA GLU A 15 -17.75 6.09 -17.84
C GLU A 15 -16.97 5.22 -18.83
N GLU A 16 -15.63 5.31 -18.83
CA GLU A 16 -14.76 4.47 -19.64
C GLU A 16 -14.93 2.99 -19.27
N MET A 17 -14.96 2.69 -17.97
CA MET A 17 -15.18 1.35 -17.43
C MET A 17 -16.43 0.69 -18.04
N ARG A 18 -17.51 1.43 -18.10
CA ARG A 18 -18.81 0.94 -18.59
C ARG A 18 -18.90 0.91 -20.11
N LYS A 19 -18.43 1.97 -20.81
CA LYS A 19 -18.51 2.06 -22.28
C LYS A 19 -17.60 1.06 -22.99
N GLU A 20 -16.42 0.79 -22.44
CA GLU A 20 -15.43 -0.12 -23.02
C GLU A 20 -15.59 -1.58 -22.55
N ASP A 21 -16.68 -1.88 -21.84
CA ASP A 21 -17.05 -3.21 -21.33
C ASP A 21 -15.95 -3.87 -20.49
N PHE A 22 -15.39 -3.12 -19.53
CA PHE A 22 -14.52 -3.68 -18.51
C PHE A 22 -15.32 -4.42 -17.43
N TYR A 23 -14.66 -5.34 -16.74
CA TYR A 23 -15.26 -5.99 -15.57
C TYR A 23 -15.30 -4.99 -14.41
N TYR A 24 -16.51 -4.65 -14.00
CA TYR A 24 -16.75 -3.72 -12.89
C TYR A 24 -17.31 -4.46 -11.69
N VAL A 25 -16.63 -4.37 -10.54
CA VAL A 25 -17.17 -4.80 -9.24
C VAL A 25 -18.08 -3.69 -8.75
N ASP A 26 -19.36 -4.00 -8.61
CA ASP A 26 -20.40 -3.00 -8.37
C ASP A 26 -20.33 -2.39 -6.96
N LYS A 27 -19.95 -1.13 -6.90
CA LYS A 27 -19.90 -0.31 -5.67
C LYS A 27 -20.98 0.78 -5.63
N THR A 28 -21.97 0.72 -6.53
CA THR A 28 -23.02 1.75 -6.64
C THR A 28 -23.94 1.83 -5.42
N ARG A 29 -23.94 0.81 -4.54
CA ARG A 29 -24.57 0.87 -3.23
C ARG A 29 -24.06 2.04 -2.38
N TRP A 30 -22.84 2.49 -2.62
CA TRP A 30 -22.26 3.66 -1.96
C TRP A 30 -23.11 4.93 -2.18
N ILE A 31 -23.73 5.10 -3.35
CA ILE A 31 -24.63 6.24 -3.64
C ILE A 31 -25.81 6.25 -2.67
N GLU A 32 -26.48 5.11 -2.53
CA GLU A 32 -27.62 4.96 -1.63
C GLU A 32 -27.25 5.24 -0.17
N GLN A 33 -26.17 4.65 0.30
CA GLN A 33 -25.66 4.86 1.67
C GLN A 33 -25.26 6.31 1.91
N LEU A 34 -24.58 6.96 0.95
CA LEU A 34 -24.19 8.36 1.04
C LEU A 34 -25.40 9.28 1.15
N LEU A 35 -26.44 9.03 0.35
CA LEU A 35 -27.68 9.80 0.38
C LEU A 35 -28.47 9.57 1.66
N ALA A 36 -28.49 8.35 2.18
CA ALA A 36 -29.17 8.02 3.43
C ALA A 36 -28.51 8.66 4.66
N GLN A 37 -27.19 8.76 4.69
CA GLN A 37 -26.45 9.32 5.82
C GLN A 37 -26.29 10.84 5.78
N TRP A 38 -26.36 11.43 4.61
CA TRP A 38 -26.38 12.86 4.30
C TRP A 38 -25.50 13.77 5.17
N GLY A 39 -24.19 13.64 5.06
CA GLY A 39 -23.28 14.66 5.58
C GLY A 39 -23.17 15.85 4.62
N LYS A 40 -23.11 17.08 5.13
CA LYS A 40 -22.89 18.25 4.27
C LYS A 40 -21.52 18.22 3.60
N VAL A 41 -20.50 17.78 4.36
CA VAL A 41 -19.14 17.51 3.88
C VAL A 41 -18.71 16.14 4.38
N ASN A 42 -18.37 15.23 3.47
CA ASN A 42 -18.03 13.84 3.76
C ASN A 42 -16.59 13.56 3.31
N LEU A 43 -15.72 13.20 4.23
CA LEU A 43 -14.36 12.79 3.94
C LEU A 43 -14.21 11.27 4.10
N PHE A 44 -13.72 10.62 3.06
CA PHE A 44 -13.39 9.19 3.09
C PHE A 44 -11.87 9.02 3.04
N THR A 45 -11.31 8.45 4.11
CA THR A 45 -9.88 8.12 4.15
C THR A 45 -9.68 6.61 4.00
N ARG A 46 -8.98 6.22 2.95
CA ARG A 46 -8.67 4.81 2.63
C ARG A 46 -7.23 4.72 2.12
N PRO A 47 -6.53 3.62 2.33
CA PRO A 47 -5.20 3.42 1.76
C PRO A 47 -5.20 3.58 0.24
N ARG A 48 -4.02 3.72 -0.34
CA ARG A 48 -3.89 3.81 -1.80
C ARG A 48 -4.38 2.52 -2.46
N ARG A 49 -4.95 2.64 -3.69
CA ARG A 49 -5.39 1.54 -4.55
C ARG A 49 -6.65 0.77 -4.11
N PHE A 50 -7.42 1.35 -3.20
CA PHE A 50 -8.72 0.82 -2.76
C PHE A 50 -9.92 1.42 -3.52
N GLY A 51 -9.72 1.92 -4.75
CA GLY A 51 -10.82 2.33 -5.64
C GLY A 51 -11.38 3.73 -5.41
N LYS A 52 -10.70 4.62 -4.63
CA LYS A 52 -11.18 5.99 -4.34
C LYS A 52 -11.54 6.79 -5.58
N SER A 53 -10.59 6.93 -6.52
CA SER A 53 -10.77 7.74 -7.74
C SER A 53 -11.87 7.21 -8.65
N LEU A 54 -11.97 5.88 -8.82
CA LEU A 54 -13.04 5.25 -9.60
C LEU A 54 -14.42 5.53 -8.97
N ASN A 55 -14.52 5.41 -7.65
CA ASN A 55 -15.75 5.71 -6.93
C ASN A 55 -16.13 7.20 -7.04
N MET A 56 -15.16 8.12 -6.99
CA MET A 56 -15.40 9.55 -7.23
C MET A 56 -15.90 9.81 -8.65
N SER A 57 -15.30 9.15 -9.64
CA SER A 57 -15.78 9.21 -11.04
C SER A 57 -17.20 8.65 -11.18
N MET A 58 -17.53 7.57 -10.47
CA MET A 58 -18.87 7.00 -10.44
C MET A 58 -19.90 7.97 -9.86
N LEU A 59 -19.58 8.67 -8.74
CA LEU A 59 -20.45 9.71 -8.19
C LEU A 59 -20.66 10.86 -9.16
N GLN A 60 -19.58 11.35 -9.80
CA GLN A 60 -19.69 12.40 -10.81
C GLN A 60 -20.62 11.97 -11.94
N THR A 61 -20.39 10.79 -12.52
CA THR A 61 -21.21 10.24 -13.61
C THR A 61 -22.67 10.07 -13.20
N PHE A 62 -22.95 9.74 -11.94
CA PHE A 62 -24.32 9.55 -11.46
C PHE A 62 -25.07 10.88 -11.29
N PHE A 63 -24.46 11.87 -10.63
CA PHE A 63 -25.16 13.09 -10.24
C PHE A 63 -25.21 14.15 -11.33
N GLU A 64 -24.20 14.19 -12.22
CA GLU A 64 -23.98 15.30 -13.14
C GLU A 64 -25.10 15.45 -14.17
N VAL A 65 -25.55 16.70 -14.37
CA VAL A 65 -26.61 17.03 -15.36
C VAL A 65 -26.21 16.49 -16.74
N GLY A 66 -27.12 15.79 -17.37
CA GLY A 66 -26.87 15.14 -18.67
C GLY A 66 -26.25 13.74 -18.57
N ALA A 67 -26.23 13.15 -17.37
CA ALA A 67 -25.74 11.79 -17.14
C ALA A 67 -26.44 10.76 -18.07
N ASP A 68 -25.64 9.87 -18.63
CA ASP A 68 -26.14 8.72 -19.37
C ASP A 68 -26.58 7.62 -18.40
N ALA A 69 -27.90 7.53 -18.18
CA ALA A 69 -28.49 6.55 -17.26
C ALA A 69 -28.15 5.10 -17.64
N SER A 70 -27.89 4.81 -18.93
CA SER A 70 -27.59 3.45 -19.38
C SER A 70 -26.28 2.90 -18.82
N LEU A 71 -25.37 3.78 -18.36
CA LEU A 71 -24.12 3.38 -17.72
C LEU A 71 -24.36 2.65 -16.39
N PHE A 72 -25.52 2.84 -15.78
CA PHE A 72 -25.90 2.20 -14.52
C PHE A 72 -26.80 0.96 -14.71
N ASP A 73 -27.16 0.62 -15.95
CA ASP A 73 -27.98 -0.56 -16.23
C ASP A 73 -27.36 -1.84 -15.68
N GLY A 74 -28.21 -2.60 -14.94
CA GLY A 74 -27.81 -3.86 -14.32
C GLY A 74 -26.98 -3.72 -13.05
N LEU A 75 -26.67 -2.50 -12.59
CA LEU A 75 -26.01 -2.24 -11.32
C LEU A 75 -27.01 -2.08 -10.18
N TYR A 76 -26.55 -2.26 -8.94
CA TYR A 76 -27.37 -2.19 -7.74
C TYR A 76 -28.24 -0.92 -7.69
N ILE A 77 -27.65 0.25 -7.93
CA ILE A 77 -28.35 1.53 -7.83
C ILE A 77 -29.53 1.65 -8.81
N SER A 78 -29.44 1.01 -9.99
CA SER A 78 -30.50 1.05 -11.00
C SER A 78 -31.80 0.36 -10.54
N GLN A 79 -31.72 -0.46 -9.50
CA GLN A 79 -32.87 -1.11 -8.88
C GLN A 79 -33.66 -0.16 -7.97
N ASN A 80 -33.00 0.89 -7.44
CA ASN A 80 -33.63 1.91 -6.62
C ASN A 80 -34.15 3.06 -7.50
N LYS A 81 -35.36 2.88 -8.04
CA LYS A 81 -35.98 3.84 -8.97
C LYS A 81 -36.18 5.21 -8.34
N GLU A 82 -36.53 5.27 -7.07
CA GLU A 82 -36.76 6.54 -6.37
C GLU A 82 -35.49 7.39 -6.32
N ILE A 83 -34.35 6.80 -5.95
CA ILE A 83 -33.06 7.50 -5.96
C ILE A 83 -32.68 7.90 -7.37
N CYS A 84 -32.85 7.03 -8.36
CA CYS A 84 -32.53 7.37 -9.74
C CYS A 84 -33.40 8.53 -10.26
N GLU A 85 -34.70 8.56 -10.00
CA GLU A 85 -35.59 9.63 -10.42
C GLU A 85 -35.24 10.98 -9.76
N GLN A 86 -34.83 10.97 -8.50
CA GLN A 86 -34.54 12.18 -7.74
C GLN A 86 -33.13 12.72 -7.96
N TYR A 87 -32.14 11.88 -8.24
CA TYR A 87 -30.74 12.27 -8.16
C TYR A 87 -29.93 12.02 -9.45
N LEU A 88 -30.28 11.01 -10.26
CA LEU A 88 -29.48 10.67 -11.43
C LEU A 88 -29.58 11.76 -12.50
N GLY A 89 -28.44 12.39 -12.80
CA GLY A 89 -28.37 13.44 -13.82
C GLY A 89 -29.05 14.75 -13.45
N LYS A 90 -29.22 15.05 -12.16
CA LYS A 90 -30.01 16.20 -11.69
C LYS A 90 -29.19 17.38 -11.17
N PHE A 91 -27.93 17.20 -10.87
CA PHE A 91 -27.13 18.22 -10.17
C PHE A 91 -25.93 18.68 -10.99
N PRO A 92 -25.62 19.99 -10.98
CA PRO A 92 -24.31 20.40 -11.43
C PRO A 92 -23.21 19.87 -10.49
N VAL A 93 -22.09 19.42 -11.07
CA VAL A 93 -20.98 18.84 -10.32
C VAL A 93 -19.70 19.59 -10.62
N VAL A 94 -18.99 20.00 -9.56
CA VAL A 94 -17.59 20.43 -9.61
C VAL A 94 -16.74 19.26 -9.15
N SER A 95 -15.85 18.76 -10.03
CA SER A 95 -15.03 17.56 -9.75
C SER A 95 -13.56 17.84 -10.04
N ILE A 96 -12.74 17.80 -8.99
CA ILE A 96 -11.29 18.01 -9.12
C ILE A 96 -10.51 16.88 -8.47
N SER A 97 -9.35 16.57 -9.05
CA SER A 97 -8.36 15.68 -8.42
C SER A 97 -7.07 16.46 -8.16
N LEU A 98 -6.61 16.42 -6.90
CA LEU A 98 -5.37 17.06 -6.49
C LEU A 98 -4.14 16.15 -6.63
N LYS A 99 -4.29 14.96 -7.23
CA LYS A 99 -3.22 13.96 -7.48
C LYS A 99 -1.98 14.55 -8.16
N GLY A 100 -2.17 15.52 -9.06
CA GLY A 100 -1.10 16.17 -9.81
C GLY A 100 -0.61 17.49 -9.22
N VAL A 101 -1.09 17.92 -8.05
CA VAL A 101 -0.66 19.16 -7.41
C VAL A 101 0.63 18.91 -6.63
N ASN A 102 1.75 19.05 -7.32
CA ASN A 102 3.09 18.84 -6.78
C ASN A 102 4.09 19.79 -7.46
N GLY A 103 5.26 19.95 -6.86
CA GLY A 103 6.38 20.73 -7.39
C GLY A 103 7.54 20.69 -6.41
N ASN A 104 8.73 21.05 -6.87
CA ASN A 104 9.90 21.19 -6.00
C ASN A 104 9.83 22.49 -5.17
N THR A 105 9.02 23.44 -5.62
CA THR A 105 8.77 24.73 -4.96
C THR A 105 7.28 24.98 -4.81
N PHE A 106 6.93 25.90 -3.89
CA PHE A 106 5.54 26.33 -3.70
C PHE A 106 4.93 26.89 -5.00
N ASP A 107 5.66 27.71 -5.75
CA ASP A 107 5.16 28.33 -6.98
C ASP A 107 4.84 27.27 -8.06
N GLU A 108 5.65 26.24 -8.18
CA GLU A 108 5.38 25.12 -9.10
C GLU A 108 4.10 24.37 -8.69
N ALA A 109 3.97 24.03 -7.41
CA ALA A 109 2.79 23.34 -6.89
C ALA A 109 1.53 24.20 -6.99
N ARG A 110 1.63 25.50 -6.70
CA ARG A 110 0.55 26.49 -6.91
C ARG A 110 0.12 26.54 -8.37
N SER A 111 1.08 26.60 -9.30
CA SER A 111 0.80 26.57 -10.74
C SER A 111 0.06 25.28 -11.16
N CYS A 112 0.39 24.15 -10.55
CA CYS A 112 -0.34 22.90 -10.77
C CYS A 112 -1.79 22.99 -10.28
N LEU A 113 -2.05 23.60 -9.13
CA LEU A 113 -3.41 23.81 -8.63
C LEU A 113 -4.20 24.75 -9.55
N VAL A 114 -3.61 25.86 -10.03
CA VAL A 114 -4.24 26.73 -11.04
C VAL A 114 -4.63 25.93 -12.28
N LYS A 115 -3.77 25.02 -12.76
CA LYS A 115 -4.09 24.17 -13.93
C LYS A 115 -5.25 23.20 -13.65
N VAL A 116 -5.37 22.70 -12.43
CA VAL A 116 -6.50 21.83 -12.03
C VAL A 116 -7.81 22.63 -12.09
N ILE A 117 -7.87 23.78 -11.45
CA ILE A 117 -9.05 24.67 -11.47
C ILE A 117 -9.40 25.11 -12.90
N ASN A 118 -8.40 25.53 -13.66
CA ASN A 118 -8.58 25.94 -15.04
C ASN A 118 -9.14 24.81 -15.93
N ARG A 119 -8.70 23.57 -15.74
CA ARG A 119 -9.23 22.40 -16.47
C ARG A 119 -10.70 22.18 -16.13
N GLU A 120 -11.06 22.29 -14.85
CA GLU A 120 -12.44 22.15 -14.42
C GLU A 120 -13.33 23.26 -14.97
N ALA A 121 -12.87 24.52 -14.90
CA ALA A 121 -13.58 25.63 -15.52
C ALA A 121 -13.78 25.44 -17.04
N ARG A 122 -12.76 24.94 -17.75
CA ARG A 122 -12.91 24.61 -19.20
C ARG A 122 -13.93 23.50 -19.46
N ARG A 123 -14.01 22.50 -18.59
CA ARG A 123 -15.04 21.44 -18.69
C ARG A 123 -16.44 22.04 -18.59
N LEU A 124 -16.60 23.10 -17.81
CA LEU A 124 -17.84 23.83 -17.58
C LEU A 124 -18.00 25.07 -18.51
N GLN A 125 -17.35 25.08 -19.68
CA GLN A 125 -17.28 26.23 -20.57
C GLN A 125 -18.64 26.69 -21.08
N ASN A 126 -19.68 25.86 -21.05
CA ASN A 126 -21.06 26.23 -21.37
C ASN A 126 -21.58 27.42 -20.50
N LEU A 127 -20.98 27.66 -19.33
CA LEU A 127 -21.31 28.85 -18.50
C LEU A 127 -21.05 30.15 -19.21
N SER A 128 -20.04 30.26 -20.09
CA SER A 128 -19.73 31.48 -20.82
C SER A 128 -20.87 31.91 -21.79
N GLU A 129 -21.67 30.95 -22.25
CA GLU A 129 -22.78 31.19 -23.17
C GLU A 129 -24.14 31.25 -22.45
N SER A 130 -24.16 31.14 -21.12
CA SER A 130 -25.38 31.14 -20.33
C SER A 130 -26.13 32.49 -20.43
N GLU A 131 -27.41 32.42 -20.75
CA GLU A 131 -28.30 33.61 -20.72
C GLU A 131 -28.72 34.01 -19.30
N LYS A 132 -28.57 33.12 -18.32
CA LYS A 132 -28.91 33.35 -16.91
C LYS A 132 -27.79 34.09 -16.15
N LEU A 133 -26.57 34.08 -16.70
CA LEU A 133 -25.42 34.77 -16.11
C LEU A 133 -25.34 36.22 -16.58
N THR A 134 -25.10 37.11 -15.64
CA THR A 134 -24.82 38.53 -15.94
C THR A 134 -23.45 38.71 -16.59
N GLN A 135 -23.20 39.90 -17.17
CA GLN A 135 -21.88 40.20 -17.73
C GLN A 135 -20.77 40.09 -16.67
N VAL A 136 -21.04 40.54 -15.44
CA VAL A 136 -20.09 40.42 -14.32
C VAL A 136 -19.79 38.98 -13.96
N ASP A 137 -20.80 38.10 -13.98
CA ASP A 137 -20.62 36.66 -13.74
C ASP A 137 -19.72 36.02 -14.81
N LYS A 138 -19.89 36.42 -16.07
CA LYS A 138 -19.06 35.94 -17.19
C LYS A 138 -17.61 36.43 -17.09
N GLU A 139 -17.41 37.69 -16.72
CA GLU A 139 -16.06 38.22 -16.46
C GLU A 139 -15.36 37.51 -15.28
N LEU A 140 -16.13 37.14 -14.25
CA LEU A 140 -15.62 36.34 -13.14
C LEU A 140 -15.21 34.92 -13.62
N PHE A 141 -16.05 34.30 -14.45
CA PHE A 141 -15.73 33.00 -15.04
C PHE A 141 -14.47 33.03 -15.92
N GLU A 142 -14.27 34.09 -16.70
CA GLU A 142 -13.07 34.29 -17.51
C GLU A 142 -11.79 34.35 -16.67
N LYS A 143 -11.83 34.89 -15.44
CA LYS A 143 -10.69 34.88 -14.53
C LYS A 143 -10.31 33.46 -14.10
N LEU A 144 -11.30 32.57 -13.97
CA LEU A 144 -11.04 31.15 -13.67
C LEU A 144 -10.40 30.39 -14.83
N LEU A 145 -10.55 30.87 -16.05
CA LEU A 145 -9.88 30.35 -17.24
C LEU A 145 -8.45 30.87 -17.44
N SER A 146 -8.02 31.86 -16.63
CA SER A 146 -6.68 32.44 -16.73
C SER A 146 -5.59 31.47 -16.28
N PRO A 147 -4.51 31.29 -17.04
CA PRO A 147 -3.36 30.49 -16.61
C PRO A 147 -2.54 31.17 -15.50
N THR A 148 -2.74 32.48 -15.29
CA THR A 148 -2.06 33.29 -14.27
C THR A 148 -3.08 33.79 -13.25
N MET A 149 -3.77 32.89 -12.59
CA MET A 149 -4.80 33.19 -11.60
C MET A 149 -4.17 33.83 -10.35
N GLU A 150 -4.72 34.96 -9.90
CA GLU A 150 -4.30 35.63 -8.66
C GLU A 150 -4.72 34.83 -7.43
N ASP A 151 -4.04 34.98 -6.29
CA ASP A 151 -4.28 34.22 -5.07
C ASP A 151 -5.71 34.37 -4.54
N GLY A 152 -6.28 35.61 -4.63
CA GLY A 152 -7.66 35.84 -4.26
C GLY A 152 -8.65 35.03 -5.10
N THR A 153 -8.48 35.07 -6.42
CA THR A 153 -9.31 34.31 -7.37
C THR A 153 -9.11 32.80 -7.19
N LEU A 154 -7.87 32.34 -6.98
CA LEU A 154 -7.58 30.95 -6.74
C LEU A 154 -8.25 30.43 -5.46
N SER A 155 -8.20 31.23 -4.39
CA SER A 155 -8.79 30.86 -3.09
C SER A 155 -10.33 30.80 -3.14
N SER A 156 -11.00 31.64 -3.94
CA SER A 156 -12.46 31.65 -4.10
C SER A 156 -12.97 30.80 -5.27
N SER A 157 -12.08 30.25 -6.07
CA SER A 157 -12.40 29.61 -7.36
C SER A 157 -13.51 28.57 -7.34
N LEU A 158 -13.49 27.64 -6.39
CA LEU A 158 -14.51 26.59 -6.27
C LEU A 158 -15.84 27.12 -5.73
N LEU A 159 -15.82 28.15 -4.88
CA LEU A 159 -17.02 28.85 -4.44
C LEU A 159 -17.66 29.56 -5.63
N GLU A 160 -16.89 30.32 -6.38
CA GLU A 160 -17.36 31.07 -7.56
C GLU A 160 -17.93 30.11 -8.61
N LEU A 161 -17.25 29.01 -8.92
CA LEU A 161 -17.81 27.96 -9.80
C LEU A 161 -19.15 27.42 -9.29
N SER A 162 -19.27 27.19 -7.98
CA SER A 162 -20.52 26.70 -7.39
C SER A 162 -21.66 27.72 -7.55
N GLU A 163 -21.40 29.00 -7.31
CA GLU A 163 -22.40 30.05 -7.45
C GLU A 163 -22.84 30.26 -8.90
N LEU A 164 -21.90 30.23 -9.84
CA LEU A 164 -22.19 30.33 -11.28
C LEU A 164 -23.02 29.16 -11.79
N LEU A 165 -22.70 27.94 -11.33
CA LEU A 165 -23.43 26.72 -11.67
C LEU A 165 -24.86 26.75 -11.09
N GLU A 166 -25.04 27.15 -9.82
CA GLU A 166 -26.38 27.29 -9.23
C GLU A 166 -27.22 28.30 -10.00
N LYS A 167 -26.66 29.44 -10.38
CA LYS A 167 -27.36 30.44 -11.21
C LYS A 167 -27.78 29.89 -12.57
N HIS A 168 -26.92 29.08 -13.20
CA HIS A 168 -27.17 28.54 -14.53
C HIS A 168 -28.21 27.40 -14.50
N TYR A 169 -28.04 26.41 -13.58
CA TYR A 169 -28.87 25.23 -13.53
C TYR A 169 -30.10 25.37 -12.60
N GLU A 170 -30.12 26.38 -11.73
CA GLU A 170 -31.14 26.60 -10.68
C GLU A 170 -31.19 25.45 -9.66
N GLU A 171 -30.09 24.72 -9.55
CA GLU A 171 -29.90 23.58 -8.66
C GLU A 171 -28.59 23.71 -7.89
N LYS A 172 -28.58 23.24 -6.64
CA LYS A 172 -27.36 23.25 -5.79
C LYS A 172 -26.30 22.30 -6.31
N VAL A 173 -25.06 22.68 -6.10
CA VAL A 173 -23.88 22.04 -6.66
C VAL A 173 -23.34 20.94 -5.74
N ILE A 174 -22.95 19.82 -6.31
CA ILE A 174 -22.17 18.77 -5.63
C ILE A 174 -20.69 19.03 -5.92
N VAL A 175 -19.86 19.00 -4.87
CA VAL A 175 -18.41 19.20 -4.99
C VAL A 175 -17.67 17.92 -4.65
N LEU A 176 -16.85 17.45 -5.58
CA LEU A 176 -16.06 16.24 -5.47
C LEU A 176 -14.57 16.59 -5.52
N ILE A 177 -13.80 16.24 -4.47
CA ILE A 177 -12.37 16.51 -4.36
C ILE A 177 -11.62 15.22 -4.09
N ASP A 178 -10.91 14.70 -5.08
CA ASP A 178 -10.13 13.48 -4.96
C ASP A 178 -8.67 13.78 -4.55
N GLU A 179 -8.10 12.90 -3.72
CA GLU A 179 -6.72 12.97 -3.23
C GLU A 179 -6.35 14.33 -2.61
N TYR A 180 -7.23 14.85 -1.71
CA TYR A 180 -7.11 16.17 -1.10
C TYR A 180 -5.80 16.40 -0.35
N ASP A 181 -5.19 15.33 0.14
CA ASP A 181 -4.01 15.33 1.01
C ASP A 181 -2.68 15.26 0.24
N VAL A 182 -2.69 14.98 -1.06
CA VAL A 182 -1.46 14.88 -1.88
C VAL A 182 -0.65 16.18 -1.92
N PRO A 183 -1.25 17.38 -2.10
CA PRO A 183 -0.49 18.63 -2.08
C PRO A 183 0.28 18.84 -0.76
N LEU A 184 -0.34 18.46 0.36
CA LEU A 184 0.24 18.60 1.70
C LEU A 184 1.39 17.62 1.93
N ALA A 185 1.22 16.37 1.49
CA ALA A 185 2.27 15.37 1.54
C ALA A 185 3.51 15.83 0.78
N LYS A 186 3.31 16.31 -0.46
CA LYS A 186 4.40 16.77 -1.32
C LYS A 186 5.05 18.05 -0.81
N ALA A 187 4.28 18.97 -0.27
CA ALA A 187 4.80 20.18 0.34
C ALA A 187 5.66 19.88 1.59
N ASN A 188 5.26 18.88 2.39
CA ASN A 188 6.04 18.43 3.54
C ASN A 188 7.37 17.77 3.11
N GLU A 189 7.36 16.98 2.03
CA GLU A 189 8.56 16.39 1.46
C GLU A 189 9.55 17.43 0.94
N ASN A 190 9.05 18.54 0.34
CA ASN A 190 9.84 19.55 -0.36
C ASN A 190 10.05 20.86 0.43
N GLY A 191 9.53 20.97 1.67
CA GLY A 191 9.86 22.02 2.61
C GLY A 191 9.03 23.32 2.49
N TYR A 192 7.92 23.33 1.72
CA TYR A 192 7.00 24.50 1.59
C TYR A 192 5.61 24.21 2.18
N TYR A 193 5.58 23.42 3.26
CA TYR A 193 4.35 22.90 3.85
C TYR A 193 3.39 23.98 4.35
N ASP A 194 3.89 25.00 5.06
CA ASP A 194 3.05 26.01 5.69
C ASP A 194 2.33 26.89 4.65
N GLU A 195 3.01 27.22 3.55
CA GLU A 195 2.40 27.97 2.46
C GLU A 195 1.31 27.16 1.75
N MET A 196 1.55 25.87 1.52
CA MET A 196 0.56 24.99 0.90
C MET A 196 -0.66 24.76 1.80
N VAL A 197 -0.45 24.58 3.11
CA VAL A 197 -1.55 24.46 4.09
C VAL A 197 -2.44 25.70 4.05
N LEU A 198 -1.84 26.88 4.03
CA LEU A 198 -2.60 28.13 3.97
C LEU A 198 -3.42 28.25 2.66
N LEU A 199 -2.82 27.90 1.53
CA LEU A 199 -3.49 27.96 0.22
C LEU A 199 -4.67 26.97 0.16
N ILE A 200 -4.44 25.71 0.49
CA ILE A 200 -5.49 24.66 0.45
C ILE A 200 -6.60 24.97 1.46
N ARG A 201 -6.25 25.47 2.65
CA ARG A 201 -7.24 25.93 3.64
C ARG A 201 -8.15 27.00 3.06
N ASN A 202 -7.60 28.03 2.46
CA ASN A 202 -8.38 29.14 1.90
C ASN A 202 -9.34 28.64 0.82
N VAL A 203 -8.89 27.76 -0.08
CA VAL A 203 -9.75 27.16 -1.11
C VAL A 203 -10.89 26.35 -0.48
N PHE A 204 -10.58 25.52 0.52
CA PHE A 204 -11.58 24.62 1.12
C PHE A 204 -12.55 25.35 2.05
N GLU A 205 -12.07 26.32 2.85
CA GLU A 205 -12.97 27.13 3.69
C GLU A 205 -14.04 27.84 2.87
N ASN A 206 -13.66 28.46 1.76
CA ASN A 206 -14.61 29.15 0.89
C ASN A 206 -15.68 28.20 0.34
N VAL A 207 -15.29 27.05 -0.21
CA VAL A 207 -16.24 26.15 -0.89
C VAL A 207 -17.03 25.27 0.07
N LEU A 208 -16.48 24.89 1.23
CA LEU A 208 -17.09 23.90 2.13
C LEU A 208 -17.82 24.53 3.34
N LYS A 209 -17.43 25.75 3.78
CA LYS A 209 -17.93 26.34 5.02
C LYS A 209 -19.11 27.29 4.81
N THR A 210 -18.96 28.25 3.93
CA THR A 210 -19.93 29.36 3.74
C THR A 210 -20.64 29.33 2.39
N ASN A 211 -20.50 28.25 1.65
CA ASN A 211 -21.09 28.09 0.33
C ASN A 211 -22.57 27.75 0.41
N HIS A 212 -23.44 28.70 0.12
CA HIS A 212 -24.89 28.47 0.07
C HIS A 212 -25.33 27.68 -1.15
N SER A 213 -24.55 27.70 -2.21
CA SER A 213 -24.77 26.93 -3.45
C SER A 213 -24.43 25.45 -3.30
N LEU A 214 -23.73 25.06 -2.23
CA LEU A 214 -23.34 23.67 -2.00
C LEU A 214 -24.54 22.79 -1.65
N LYS A 215 -24.74 21.68 -2.37
CA LYS A 215 -25.65 20.59 -2.00
C LYS A 215 -25.01 19.73 -0.90
N PHE A 216 -23.91 19.08 -1.25
CA PHE A 216 -22.96 18.40 -0.37
C PHE A 216 -21.60 18.28 -1.05
N ALA A 217 -20.59 17.92 -0.27
CA ALA A 217 -19.26 17.62 -0.79
C ALA A 217 -18.79 16.24 -0.37
N VAL A 218 -18.00 15.61 -1.25
CA VAL A 218 -17.26 14.37 -0.97
C VAL A 218 -15.79 14.61 -1.24
N LEU A 219 -14.96 14.29 -0.24
CA LEU A 219 -13.52 14.34 -0.33
C LEU A 219 -12.94 12.94 -0.14
N THR A 220 -11.86 12.63 -0.85
CA THR A 220 -11.11 11.39 -0.64
C THR A 220 -9.63 11.68 -0.42
N GLY A 221 -8.99 10.87 0.42
CA GLY A 221 -7.56 10.94 0.70
C GLY A 221 -7.04 9.68 1.37
N CYS A 222 -5.75 9.65 1.69
CA CYS A 222 -5.15 8.53 2.44
C CYS A 222 -5.19 8.76 3.95
N LEU A 223 -4.96 10.00 4.39
CA LEU A 223 -4.84 10.37 5.79
C LEU A 223 -5.93 11.37 6.18
N ARG A 224 -6.34 11.30 7.46
CA ARG A 224 -7.17 12.35 8.06
C ARG A 224 -6.26 13.44 8.60
N VAL A 225 -6.10 14.53 7.85
CA VAL A 225 -5.28 15.69 8.26
C VAL A 225 -6.14 16.68 9.05
N ALA A 226 -6.71 16.24 10.16
CA ALA A 226 -7.72 17.00 10.90
C ALA A 226 -7.15 18.14 11.76
N LYS A 227 -5.93 17.97 12.27
CA LYS A 227 -5.25 19.02 13.07
C LYS A 227 -4.66 20.15 12.23
N GLU A 228 -4.47 19.94 10.95
CA GLU A 228 -4.15 21.01 10.04
C GLU A 228 -5.37 21.89 9.94
N SER A 229 -5.43 22.97 10.56
CA SER A 229 -6.51 23.98 10.52
C SER A 229 -7.29 24.13 9.19
N ILE A 230 -7.03 23.29 8.20
CA ILE A 230 -7.73 23.18 6.90
C ILE A 230 -9.23 22.93 7.10
N PHE A 231 -9.58 22.12 8.08
CA PHE A 231 -10.97 21.83 8.42
C PHE A 231 -11.42 22.46 9.75
N THR A 232 -10.58 23.31 10.36
CA THR A 232 -10.90 24.01 11.61
C THR A 232 -12.08 24.95 11.38
N GLY A 233 -13.18 24.69 12.08
CA GLY A 233 -14.39 25.50 11.95
C GLY A 233 -15.42 24.98 10.95
N LEU A 234 -15.22 23.83 10.34
CA LEU A 234 -16.25 23.09 9.63
C LEU A 234 -17.05 22.25 10.64
N ASN A 235 -18.13 22.79 11.17
CA ASN A 235 -19.02 22.09 12.12
C ASN A 235 -19.87 20.99 11.48
N ASN A 236 -19.86 20.90 10.14
CA ASN A 236 -20.66 20.01 9.31
C ASN A 236 -19.83 18.94 8.58
N PHE A 237 -18.63 18.66 9.09
CA PHE A 237 -17.66 17.76 8.50
C PHE A 237 -17.73 16.36 9.13
N LYS A 238 -18.03 15.36 8.32
CA LYS A 238 -18.08 13.96 8.73
C LYS A 238 -16.93 13.18 8.10
N VAL A 239 -16.17 12.47 8.91
CA VAL A 239 -15.04 11.67 8.45
C VAL A 239 -15.36 10.19 8.57
N TYR A 240 -15.02 9.43 7.54
CA TYR A 240 -15.15 7.99 7.48
C TYR A 240 -13.78 7.38 7.21
N SER A 241 -13.17 6.86 8.25
CA SER A 241 -11.85 6.23 8.22
C SER A 241 -11.94 4.71 8.04
N ILE A 242 -10.79 4.06 8.02
CA ILE A 242 -10.72 2.58 7.97
C ILE A 242 -11.26 1.89 9.24
N THR A 243 -11.46 2.64 10.33
CA THR A 243 -11.97 2.10 11.59
C THR A 243 -13.49 2.21 11.73
N ASP A 244 -14.14 2.97 10.84
CA ASP A 244 -15.58 3.19 10.86
C ASP A 244 -16.31 2.05 10.16
N VAL A 245 -17.44 1.63 10.73
CA VAL A 245 -18.33 0.59 10.17
C VAL A 245 -19.12 1.12 8.97
N ASP A 246 -19.41 2.42 8.98
CA ASP A 246 -20.07 3.05 7.87
C ASP A 246 -19.17 3.00 6.62
N PHE A 247 -19.70 2.50 5.51
CA PHE A 247 -19.00 2.40 4.22
C PHE A 247 -17.78 1.46 4.19
N ASP A 248 -17.73 0.45 5.03
CA ASP A 248 -16.61 -0.49 5.13
C ASP A 248 -16.51 -1.45 3.93
N GLU A 249 -17.60 -1.71 3.20
CA GLU A 249 -17.62 -2.54 1.98
C GLU A 249 -17.44 -1.76 0.66
N ASN A 250 -17.49 -0.40 0.70
CA ASN A 250 -17.54 0.40 -0.53
C ASN A 250 -16.16 0.62 -1.16
N PHE A 251 -15.11 0.35 -0.42
CA PHE A 251 -13.73 0.49 -0.87
C PHE A 251 -13.00 -0.84 -0.66
N GLY A 252 -12.23 -1.27 -1.67
CA GLY A 252 -11.68 -2.61 -1.68
C GLY A 252 -12.65 -3.63 -2.29
N PHE A 253 -12.23 -4.89 -2.36
CA PHE A 253 -13.08 -6.00 -2.75
C PHE A 253 -13.38 -6.87 -1.54
N THR A 254 -14.63 -7.26 -1.36
CA THR A 254 -15.03 -8.25 -0.37
C THR A 254 -14.65 -9.66 -0.82
N ASP A 255 -14.68 -10.62 0.10
CA ASP A 255 -14.35 -12.01 -0.20
C ASP A 255 -15.26 -12.62 -1.28
N ASP A 256 -16.55 -12.31 -1.23
CA ASP A 256 -17.52 -12.80 -2.21
C ASP A 256 -17.29 -12.16 -3.59
N GLU A 257 -17.00 -10.87 -3.67
CA GLU A 257 -16.66 -10.19 -4.92
C GLU A 257 -15.38 -10.76 -5.56
N VAL A 258 -14.39 -11.13 -4.76
CA VAL A 258 -13.17 -11.79 -5.26
C VAL A 258 -13.48 -13.19 -5.80
N LYS A 259 -14.30 -13.99 -5.09
CA LYS A 259 -14.76 -15.29 -5.59
C LYS A 259 -15.50 -15.17 -6.91
N GLU A 260 -16.42 -14.21 -7.03
CA GLU A 260 -17.15 -13.96 -8.27
C GLU A 260 -16.23 -13.57 -9.42
N LEU A 261 -15.24 -12.70 -9.17
CA LEU A 261 -14.26 -12.28 -10.15
C LEU A 261 -13.40 -13.46 -10.60
N LEU A 262 -12.87 -14.26 -9.68
CA LEU A 262 -12.09 -15.45 -10.00
C LEU A 262 -12.92 -16.47 -10.80
N HIS A 263 -14.16 -16.70 -10.40
CA HIS A 263 -15.09 -17.57 -11.12
C HIS A 263 -15.34 -17.10 -12.56
N TYR A 264 -15.60 -15.80 -12.73
CA TYR A 264 -15.83 -15.21 -14.06
C TYR A 264 -14.65 -15.44 -15.01
N TYR A 265 -13.41 -15.38 -14.51
CA TYR A 265 -12.21 -15.61 -15.30
C TYR A 265 -11.77 -17.09 -15.34
N GLY A 266 -12.47 -17.99 -14.64
CA GLY A 266 -12.15 -19.43 -14.58
C GLY A 266 -10.89 -19.72 -13.77
N GLN A 267 -10.67 -18.95 -12.71
CA GLN A 267 -9.50 -19.02 -11.82
C GLN A 267 -9.89 -19.45 -10.40
N ASP A 268 -10.99 -20.19 -10.23
CA ASP A 268 -11.51 -20.63 -8.91
C ASP A 268 -10.45 -21.37 -8.07
N THR A 269 -9.60 -22.13 -8.71
CA THR A 269 -8.52 -22.88 -8.04
C THR A 269 -7.43 -22.00 -7.42
N HIS A 270 -7.40 -20.72 -7.78
CA HIS A 270 -6.44 -19.75 -7.27
C HIS A 270 -6.93 -19.01 -6.01
N TYR A 271 -8.17 -19.26 -5.56
CA TYR A 271 -8.77 -18.51 -4.46
C TYR A 271 -7.92 -18.51 -3.19
N GLU A 272 -7.44 -19.65 -2.72
CA GLU A 272 -6.63 -19.74 -1.49
C GLU A 272 -5.30 -18.97 -1.64
N THR A 273 -4.70 -18.99 -2.82
CA THR A 273 -3.49 -18.22 -3.11
C THR A 273 -3.77 -16.71 -3.07
N VAL A 274 -4.85 -16.26 -3.72
CA VAL A 274 -5.25 -14.84 -3.74
C VAL A 274 -5.57 -14.36 -2.33
N LYS A 275 -6.25 -15.21 -1.53
CA LYS A 275 -6.57 -14.92 -0.14
C LYS A 275 -5.30 -14.76 0.71
N GLU A 276 -4.37 -15.69 0.66
CA GLU A 276 -3.12 -15.63 1.42
C GLU A 276 -2.29 -14.37 1.08
N TRP A 277 -2.28 -14.00 -0.20
CA TRP A 277 -1.40 -12.96 -0.69
C TRP A 277 -1.96 -11.54 -0.60
N TYR A 278 -3.27 -11.34 -0.78
CA TYR A 278 -3.85 -10.01 -1.01
C TYR A 278 -5.06 -9.66 -0.13
N ASP A 279 -5.54 -10.60 0.70
CA ASP A 279 -6.60 -10.37 1.69
C ASP A 279 -6.05 -9.70 2.98
N GLY A 280 -6.95 -9.50 3.93
CA GLY A 280 -6.62 -9.22 5.33
C GLY A 280 -6.60 -7.76 5.72
N TYR A 281 -7.02 -6.85 4.87
CA TYR A 281 -7.27 -5.47 5.26
C TYR A 281 -8.62 -5.36 5.97
N ARG A 282 -8.63 -4.92 7.22
CA ARG A 282 -9.84 -4.73 8.00
C ARG A 282 -10.33 -3.30 7.91
N PHE A 283 -11.51 -3.08 7.29
CA PHE A 283 -12.23 -1.83 7.33
C PHE A 283 -13.50 -2.03 8.17
N GLY A 284 -13.68 -1.23 9.22
CA GLY A 284 -14.79 -1.43 10.15
C GLY A 284 -14.92 -2.88 10.61
N ASN A 285 -15.96 -3.55 10.15
CA ASN A 285 -16.25 -4.95 10.46
C ASN A 285 -15.97 -5.93 9.31
N VAL A 286 -15.49 -5.45 8.15
CA VAL A 286 -15.32 -6.24 6.94
C VAL A 286 -13.85 -6.42 6.59
N ASP A 287 -13.46 -7.63 6.21
CA ASP A 287 -12.16 -7.89 5.61
C ASP A 287 -12.25 -7.68 4.10
N VAL A 288 -11.29 -6.93 3.56
CA VAL A 288 -11.28 -6.57 2.14
C VAL A 288 -9.90 -6.82 1.53
N TYR A 289 -9.91 -7.07 0.23
CA TYR A 289 -8.72 -7.19 -0.61
C TYR A 289 -8.39 -5.85 -1.27
N CYS A 290 -7.11 -5.63 -1.57
CA CYS A 290 -6.71 -4.53 -2.43
C CYS A 290 -7.10 -4.81 -3.90
N PRO A 291 -7.98 -4.01 -4.53
CA PRO A 291 -8.46 -4.27 -5.89
C PRO A 291 -7.35 -4.33 -6.93
N TRP A 292 -6.36 -3.48 -6.78
CA TRP A 292 -5.22 -3.43 -7.70
C TRP A 292 -4.46 -4.76 -7.75
N ASP A 293 -4.22 -5.38 -6.60
CA ASP A 293 -3.44 -6.60 -6.49
C ASP A 293 -4.20 -7.78 -7.10
N VAL A 294 -5.50 -7.90 -6.76
CA VAL A 294 -6.37 -8.96 -7.29
C VAL A 294 -6.53 -8.86 -8.81
N ILE A 295 -6.75 -7.65 -9.35
CA ILE A 295 -6.92 -7.44 -10.79
C ILE A 295 -5.63 -7.76 -11.55
N ASN A 296 -4.47 -7.32 -11.05
CA ASN A 296 -3.18 -7.61 -11.69
C ASN A 296 -2.85 -9.11 -11.61
N TYR A 297 -3.10 -9.75 -10.47
CA TYR A 297 -2.95 -11.19 -10.33
C TYR A 297 -3.80 -11.94 -11.37
N CYS A 298 -5.09 -11.61 -11.46
CA CYS A 298 -5.98 -12.24 -12.44
C CYS A 298 -5.48 -12.04 -13.88
N SER A 299 -4.99 -10.85 -14.20
CA SER A 299 -4.46 -10.54 -15.54
C SER A 299 -3.23 -11.37 -15.88
N ASP A 300 -2.27 -11.47 -14.96
CA ASP A 300 -1.08 -12.28 -15.17
C ASP A 300 -1.42 -13.76 -15.36
N HIS A 301 -2.41 -14.28 -14.61
CA HIS A 301 -2.83 -15.69 -14.68
C HIS A 301 -3.74 -16.04 -15.86
N ILE A 302 -4.37 -15.05 -16.50
CA ILE A 302 -5.00 -15.25 -17.82
C ILE A 302 -3.93 -15.58 -18.86
N ALA A 303 -2.78 -14.92 -18.79
CA ALA A 303 -1.69 -15.13 -19.73
C ALA A 303 -0.90 -16.42 -19.45
N ASN A 304 -0.68 -16.72 -18.16
CA ASN A 304 0.06 -17.92 -17.73
C ASN A 304 -0.39 -18.37 -16.34
N GLN A 305 -1.14 -19.45 -16.27
CA GLN A 305 -1.70 -19.99 -15.03
C GLN A 305 -0.66 -20.50 -14.01
N SER A 306 0.58 -20.71 -14.43
CA SER A 306 1.65 -21.22 -13.58
C SER A 306 2.53 -20.13 -12.97
N LEU A 307 2.20 -18.86 -13.16
CA LEU A 307 3.00 -17.76 -12.59
C LEU A 307 2.90 -17.76 -11.05
N ALA A 308 4.03 -17.48 -10.41
CA ALA A 308 4.02 -17.21 -8.97
C ALA A 308 3.38 -15.84 -8.69
N PRO A 309 2.68 -15.69 -7.56
CA PRO A 309 2.18 -14.38 -7.12
C PRO A 309 3.32 -13.36 -6.96
N LYS A 310 3.01 -12.10 -7.22
CA LYS A 310 3.98 -10.99 -7.19
C LYS A 310 3.55 -9.91 -6.20
N ASN A 311 4.49 -9.06 -5.82
CA ASN A 311 4.21 -7.84 -5.07
C ASN A 311 3.75 -6.74 -6.05
N TYR A 312 2.45 -6.52 -6.21
CA TYR A 312 1.88 -5.51 -7.12
C TYR A 312 1.78 -4.13 -6.47
N TRP A 313 1.63 -4.09 -5.17
CA TRP A 313 1.42 -2.85 -4.42
C TRP A 313 2.67 -1.96 -4.33
N VAL A 314 3.87 -2.57 -4.27
CA VAL A 314 5.17 -1.89 -4.04
C VAL A 314 5.58 -0.92 -5.15
N ASN A 315 5.30 -1.25 -6.40
CA ASN A 315 5.82 -0.49 -7.55
C ASN A 315 5.16 0.87 -7.79
N THR A 316 4.43 1.41 -6.83
CA THR A 316 3.42 2.43 -7.06
C THR A 316 3.55 3.73 -6.31
N SER A 317 4.69 4.02 -5.72
CA SER A 317 5.02 5.23 -4.94
C SER A 317 4.70 5.15 -3.45
N GLY A 318 5.63 5.55 -2.60
CA GLY A 318 5.44 5.80 -1.17
C GLY A 318 6.01 4.74 -0.22
N ASN A 319 6.97 3.91 -0.65
CA ASN A 319 7.79 3.10 0.27
C ASN A 319 8.57 3.95 1.30
N ASP A 320 8.43 5.28 1.19
CA ASP A 320 9.10 6.24 2.05
C ASP A 320 8.67 6.09 3.52
N VAL A 321 7.41 5.79 3.78
CA VAL A 321 6.88 5.59 5.13
C VAL A 321 7.54 4.38 5.80
N ILE A 322 7.59 3.24 5.10
CA ILE A 322 8.22 2.02 5.64
C ILE A 322 9.74 2.19 5.75
N HIS A 323 10.36 2.87 4.79
CA HIS A 323 11.79 3.17 4.83
C HIS A 323 12.15 4.06 6.02
N ARG A 324 11.39 5.13 6.28
CA ARG A 324 11.56 6.02 7.45
C ARG A 324 11.30 5.28 8.75
N PHE A 325 10.26 4.45 8.81
CA PHE A 325 9.95 3.63 9.98
C PHE A 325 11.10 2.69 10.30
N ILE A 326 11.60 1.95 9.32
CA ILE A 326 12.68 1.00 9.53
C ILE A 326 14.01 1.71 9.88
N ASN A 327 14.32 2.87 9.27
CA ASN A 327 15.49 3.66 9.62
C ASN A 327 15.43 4.23 11.04
N SER A 328 14.26 4.60 11.53
CA SER A 328 14.10 5.09 12.91
C SER A 328 14.28 3.99 13.97
N ILE A 329 14.22 2.71 13.59
CA ILE A 329 14.48 1.56 14.47
C ILE A 329 15.99 1.36 14.73
N SER A 330 16.86 1.88 13.88
CA SER A 330 18.32 1.76 14.02
C SER A 330 18.89 2.53 15.23
N GLU A 331 18.11 3.43 15.85
CA GLU A 331 18.42 4.03 17.14
C GLU A 331 18.00 3.12 18.33
N PRO A 332 18.53 3.29 19.57
CA PRO A 332 18.51 2.23 20.62
C PRO A 332 17.16 1.88 21.25
N GLN A 333 16.05 1.99 20.53
CA GLN A 333 14.72 1.60 21.01
C GLN A 333 14.48 0.10 20.79
N LYS A 334 15.02 -0.72 21.69
CA LYS A 334 14.91 -2.19 21.68
C LYS A 334 13.47 -2.73 21.54
N LEU A 335 12.46 -2.00 22.01
CA LEU A 335 11.07 -2.45 22.02
C LEU A 335 10.49 -2.53 20.61
N THR A 336 10.69 -1.51 19.80
CA THR A 336 10.12 -1.45 18.43
C THR A 336 10.68 -2.50 17.49
N LYS A 337 11.97 -2.86 17.66
CA LYS A 337 12.59 -3.93 16.88
C LYS A 337 11.93 -5.28 17.17
N LEU A 338 11.70 -5.59 18.43
CA LEU A 338 11.01 -6.81 18.87
C LEU A 338 9.56 -6.87 18.38
N GLU A 339 8.87 -5.72 18.37
CA GLU A 339 7.49 -5.62 17.90
C GLU A 339 7.41 -5.86 16.40
N LEU A 340 8.35 -5.29 15.63
CA LEU A 340 8.43 -5.52 14.19
C LEU A 340 8.71 -6.98 13.85
N GLU A 341 9.64 -7.61 14.56
CA GLU A 341 9.94 -9.03 14.42
C GLU A 341 8.70 -9.89 14.73
N ASN A 342 7.96 -9.56 15.80
CA ASN A 342 6.72 -10.25 16.13
C ASN A 342 5.69 -10.15 15.00
N LEU A 343 5.53 -8.96 14.39
CA LEU A 343 4.63 -8.76 13.25
C LEU A 343 5.03 -9.56 12.02
N VAL A 344 6.31 -9.53 11.64
CA VAL A 344 6.83 -10.29 10.47
C VAL A 344 6.61 -11.78 10.67
N ASN A 345 6.67 -12.26 11.91
CA ASN A 345 6.41 -13.64 12.27
C ASN A 345 4.92 -14.00 12.42
N GLY A 346 4.01 -13.10 12.03
CA GLY A 346 2.56 -13.33 12.05
C GLY A 346 1.89 -13.08 13.40
N GLY A 347 2.63 -12.52 14.36
CA GLY A 347 2.08 -12.04 15.63
C GLY A 347 1.41 -10.67 15.50
N SER A 348 0.95 -10.14 16.63
CA SER A 348 0.33 -8.82 16.72
C SER A 348 1.06 -7.90 17.70
N VAL A 349 0.86 -6.59 17.55
CA VAL A 349 1.31 -5.59 18.50
C VAL A 349 0.17 -4.66 18.88
N GLN A 350 0.06 -4.36 20.17
CA GLN A 350 -0.94 -3.42 20.67
C GLN A 350 -0.39 -1.99 20.65
N LYS A 351 -1.05 -1.11 19.89
CA LYS A 351 -0.68 0.30 19.79
C LYS A 351 -1.89 1.21 19.95
N GLU A 352 -1.64 2.35 20.56
CA GLU A 352 -2.58 3.47 20.52
C GLU A 352 -2.43 4.18 19.18
N ILE A 353 -3.55 4.32 18.45
CA ILE A 353 -3.57 4.89 17.11
C ILE A 353 -4.14 6.30 17.17
N SER A 354 -3.33 7.27 16.76
CA SER A 354 -3.76 8.63 16.51
C SER A 354 -4.15 8.78 15.04
N GLN A 355 -5.43 9.05 14.79
CA GLN A 355 -5.93 9.30 13.43
C GLN A 355 -5.86 10.77 13.06
N ASP A 356 -5.73 11.66 14.04
CA ASP A 356 -5.71 13.11 13.90
C ASP A 356 -4.28 13.64 14.02
N MET A 357 -3.50 13.53 12.94
CA MET A 357 -2.11 14.01 12.89
C MET A 357 -1.90 14.97 11.73
N THR A 358 -1.00 15.92 11.90
CA THR A 358 -0.49 16.74 10.80
C THR A 358 0.59 15.99 10.03
N TYR A 359 0.88 16.40 8.79
CA TYR A 359 2.01 15.82 8.03
C TYR A 359 3.36 16.03 8.72
N LYS A 360 3.54 17.12 9.49
CA LYS A 360 4.73 17.36 10.31
C LYS A 360 4.85 16.36 11.47
N GLU A 361 3.70 15.94 12.04
CA GLU A 361 3.67 15.01 13.17
C GLU A 361 3.85 13.55 12.74
N LEU A 362 3.50 13.16 11.51
CA LEU A 362 3.53 11.77 11.05
C LEU A 362 4.84 11.02 11.34
N TYR A 363 5.96 11.75 11.27
CA TYR A 363 7.31 11.19 11.42
C TYR A 363 8.02 11.71 12.68
N SER A 364 7.32 12.43 13.56
CA SER A 364 7.95 13.08 14.74
C SER A 364 8.21 12.12 15.90
N SER A 365 7.51 10.99 15.95
CA SER A 365 7.67 9.97 16.99
C SER A 365 7.44 8.57 16.43
N ILE A 366 7.91 7.55 17.14
CA ILE A 366 7.69 6.15 16.78
C ILE A 366 6.19 5.77 16.86
N ASP A 367 5.44 6.33 17.80
CA ASP A 367 4.01 6.06 17.94
C ASP A 367 3.21 6.64 16.78
N ASN A 368 3.61 7.81 16.27
CA ASN A 368 3.02 8.39 15.07
C ASN A 368 3.35 7.57 13.82
N LEU A 369 4.54 6.99 13.75
CA LEU A 369 4.89 6.07 12.65
C LEU A 369 4.05 4.81 12.66
N TRP A 370 3.74 4.22 13.83
CA TRP A 370 2.79 3.10 13.95
C TRP A 370 1.41 3.48 13.41
N SER A 371 0.91 4.66 13.81
CA SER A 371 -0.36 5.19 13.32
C SER A 371 -0.35 5.41 11.80
N THR A 372 0.76 5.93 11.27
CA THR A 372 0.94 6.14 9.83
C THR A 372 0.96 4.82 9.05
N LEU A 373 1.66 3.80 9.54
CA LEU A 373 1.66 2.46 8.92
C LEU A 373 0.27 1.84 8.88
N PHE A 374 -0.52 2.02 9.94
CA PHE A 374 -1.90 1.55 9.99
C PHE A 374 -2.80 2.29 8.99
N MET A 375 -2.79 3.61 8.98
CA MET A 375 -3.63 4.41 8.09
C MET A 375 -3.25 4.26 6.61
N THR A 376 -1.99 4.01 6.30
CA THR A 376 -1.51 3.83 4.92
C THR A 376 -1.62 2.40 4.40
N GLY A 377 -2.01 1.43 5.24
CA GLY A 377 -2.27 0.04 4.84
C GLY A 377 -1.07 -0.91 4.93
N TYR A 378 0.07 -0.50 5.52
CA TYR A 378 1.14 -1.44 5.86
C TYR A 378 0.77 -2.34 7.04
N LEU A 379 -0.10 -1.85 7.92
CA LEU A 379 -0.69 -2.61 9.01
C LEU A 379 -2.21 -2.55 8.93
N THR A 380 -2.85 -3.53 9.54
CA THR A 380 -4.30 -3.59 9.73
C THR A 380 -4.61 -3.97 11.18
N SER A 381 -5.88 -3.96 11.59
CA SER A 381 -6.26 -4.34 12.95
C SER A 381 -7.04 -5.66 12.96
N ARG A 382 -6.85 -6.45 14.02
CA ARG A 382 -7.71 -7.61 14.35
C ARG A 382 -8.82 -7.28 15.35
N GLY A 383 -9.00 -6.01 15.66
CA GLY A 383 -10.01 -5.50 16.57
C GLY A 383 -9.52 -4.32 17.37
N ASN A 384 -10.47 -3.66 18.04
CA ASN A 384 -10.20 -2.61 19.00
C ASN A 384 -10.22 -3.23 20.40
N THR A 385 -9.17 -3.02 21.18
CA THR A 385 -9.06 -3.59 22.52
C THR A 385 -9.60 -2.65 23.61
N ASP A 386 -9.41 -1.33 23.44
CA ASP A 386 -9.95 -0.31 24.35
C ASP A 386 -9.71 1.09 23.75
N GLY A 387 -10.76 1.88 23.56
CA GLY A 387 -10.67 3.24 23.04
C GLY A 387 -9.93 3.31 21.70
N ASN A 388 -8.78 3.99 21.65
CA ASN A 388 -7.93 4.11 20.46
C ASN A 388 -6.82 3.05 20.37
N ARG A 389 -6.85 2.01 21.22
CA ARG A 389 -5.85 0.94 21.22
C ARG A 389 -6.28 -0.21 20.32
N TYR A 390 -5.46 -0.52 19.34
CA TYR A 390 -5.70 -1.53 18.34
C TYR A 390 -4.67 -2.65 18.38
N ASP A 391 -5.11 -3.87 18.08
CA ASP A 391 -4.27 -5.04 17.91
C ASP A 391 -3.84 -5.11 16.44
N LEU A 392 -2.64 -4.57 16.16
CA LEU A 392 -2.12 -4.41 14.81
C LEU A 392 -1.43 -5.66 14.31
N VAL A 393 -1.65 -5.99 13.04
CA VAL A 393 -1.02 -7.11 12.32
C VAL A 393 -0.61 -6.67 10.91
N ILE A 394 0.30 -7.42 10.30
CA ILE A 394 0.56 -7.31 8.86
C ILE A 394 -0.62 -7.97 8.13
N PRO A 395 -1.26 -7.27 7.15
CA PRO A 395 -2.50 -7.77 6.56
C PRO A 395 -2.32 -9.09 5.81
N ASN A 396 -1.25 -9.24 5.02
CA ASN A 396 -1.11 -10.35 4.09
C ASN A 396 0.36 -10.67 3.76
N ARG A 397 0.54 -11.66 2.89
CA ARG A 397 1.87 -12.14 2.49
C ARG A 397 2.63 -11.11 1.65
N GLU A 398 1.95 -10.36 0.78
CA GLU A 398 2.59 -9.32 -0.02
C GLU A 398 3.25 -8.25 0.86
N ILE A 399 2.50 -7.68 1.80
CA ILE A 399 3.01 -6.64 2.72
C ILE A 399 4.10 -7.21 3.62
N ARG A 400 3.99 -8.47 4.05
CA ARG A 400 5.04 -9.14 4.81
C ARG A 400 6.34 -9.24 4.02
N ASN A 401 6.27 -9.62 2.75
CA ASN A 401 7.44 -9.67 1.88
C ASN A 401 8.09 -8.29 1.73
N ILE A 402 7.29 -7.24 1.53
CA ILE A 402 7.78 -5.86 1.41
C ILE A 402 8.54 -5.44 2.67
N ILE A 403 7.95 -5.63 3.84
CA ILE A 403 8.59 -5.28 5.11
C ILE A 403 9.89 -6.07 5.29
N THR A 404 9.85 -7.37 4.99
CA THR A 404 11.03 -8.24 5.08
C THR A 404 12.15 -7.80 4.14
N GLU A 405 11.83 -7.46 2.89
CA GLU A 405 12.81 -6.96 1.91
C GLU A 405 13.46 -5.65 2.38
N HIS A 406 12.70 -4.74 2.97
CA HIS A 406 13.24 -3.50 3.53
C HIS A 406 14.14 -3.75 4.75
N ILE A 407 13.77 -4.67 5.64
CA ILE A 407 14.60 -5.10 6.77
C ILE A 407 15.92 -5.69 6.25
N LEU A 408 15.85 -6.58 5.27
CA LEU A 408 17.03 -7.19 4.66
C LEU A 408 17.93 -6.15 3.98
N LYS A 409 17.36 -5.10 3.39
CA LYS A 409 18.13 -4.00 2.81
C LYS A 409 18.91 -3.22 3.86
N LEU A 410 18.32 -2.94 5.01
CA LEU A 410 19.02 -2.32 6.14
C LEU A 410 20.15 -3.20 6.67
N PHE A 411 19.87 -4.50 6.85
CA PHE A 411 20.92 -5.44 7.23
C PHE A 411 22.09 -5.44 6.24
N LYS A 412 21.81 -5.34 4.93
CA LYS A 412 22.87 -5.21 3.91
C LYS A 412 23.66 -3.90 4.04
N GLU A 413 23.02 -2.80 4.42
CA GLU A 413 23.69 -1.51 4.64
C GLU A 413 24.55 -1.53 5.92
N ASP A 414 24.08 -2.13 7.01
CA ASP A 414 24.84 -2.35 8.25
C ASP A 414 26.04 -3.29 8.00
N ILE A 415 25.85 -4.33 7.20
CA ILE A 415 26.90 -5.26 6.77
C ILE A 415 27.96 -4.56 5.92
N LYS A 416 27.62 -3.62 5.05
CA LYS A 416 28.60 -2.84 4.29
C LYS A 416 29.55 -2.05 5.18
N GLN A 417 29.11 -1.63 6.36
CA GLN A 417 29.99 -0.98 7.35
C GLN A 417 30.95 -1.95 8.06
N ASP A 418 30.60 -3.26 8.15
CA ASP A 418 31.41 -4.32 8.78
C ASP A 418 32.01 -5.32 7.72
N GLY A 419 32.21 -4.86 6.50
CA GLY A 419 32.60 -5.67 5.33
C GLY A 419 33.80 -6.60 5.51
N GLN A 420 34.74 -6.29 6.44
CA GLN A 420 35.85 -7.18 6.76
C GLN A 420 35.39 -8.48 7.44
N LYS A 421 34.39 -8.44 8.34
CA LYS A 421 33.89 -9.64 9.04
C LYS A 421 33.02 -10.50 8.14
N VAL A 422 32.24 -9.87 7.28
CA VAL A 422 31.42 -10.58 6.29
C VAL A 422 32.30 -11.33 5.30
N ASN A 423 33.36 -10.66 4.79
CA ASN A 423 34.33 -11.33 3.95
C ASN A 423 35.03 -12.48 4.69
N ALA A 424 35.39 -12.29 5.96
CA ALA A 424 36.02 -13.33 6.77
C ALA A 424 35.06 -14.55 6.97
N PHE A 425 33.76 -14.31 7.13
CA PHE A 425 32.76 -15.39 7.22
C PHE A 425 32.65 -16.17 5.89
N CYS A 426 32.51 -15.47 4.77
CA CYS A 426 32.46 -16.11 3.46
C CYS A 426 33.76 -16.88 3.13
N ASP A 427 34.90 -16.28 3.46
CA ASP A 427 36.23 -16.91 3.26
C ASP A 427 36.40 -18.15 4.16
N ALA A 428 35.85 -18.13 5.38
CA ALA A 428 35.82 -19.30 6.28
C ALA A 428 34.97 -20.44 5.69
N LEU A 429 33.81 -20.14 5.10
CA LEU A 429 33.00 -21.14 4.39
C LEU A 429 33.75 -21.73 3.20
N LEU A 430 34.37 -20.89 2.37
CA LEU A 430 35.10 -21.35 1.18
C LEU A 430 36.34 -22.19 1.52
N THR A 431 37.01 -21.86 2.63
CA THR A 431 38.24 -22.53 3.09
C THR A 431 37.98 -23.68 4.08
N GLU A 432 36.73 -24.15 4.19
CA GLU A 432 36.32 -25.30 5.00
C GLU A 432 36.57 -25.14 6.51
N LYS A 433 36.59 -23.90 7.01
CA LYS A 433 36.83 -23.57 8.42
C LYS A 433 35.49 -23.37 9.15
N ALA A 434 34.75 -24.47 9.35
CA ALA A 434 33.42 -24.44 9.95
C ALA A 434 33.42 -23.83 11.36
N ASP A 435 34.44 -24.06 12.17
CA ASP A 435 34.62 -23.49 13.50
C ASP A 435 34.79 -21.95 13.49
N VAL A 436 35.54 -21.44 12.53
CA VAL A 436 35.70 -19.99 12.33
C VAL A 436 34.38 -19.36 11.86
N ALA A 437 33.70 -20.00 10.90
CA ALA A 437 32.40 -19.54 10.42
C ALA A 437 31.36 -19.53 11.56
N GLU A 438 31.30 -20.59 12.38
CA GLU A 438 30.44 -20.70 13.56
C GLU A 438 30.65 -19.53 14.55
N LYS A 439 31.92 -19.24 14.87
CA LYS A 439 32.26 -18.14 15.77
C LYS A 439 31.85 -16.78 15.19
N LEU A 440 32.20 -16.51 13.94
CA LEU A 440 31.88 -15.23 13.29
C LEU A 440 30.38 -15.00 13.17
N PHE A 441 29.60 -16.05 12.85
CA PHE A 441 28.15 -15.95 12.76
C PHE A 441 27.49 -15.82 14.13
N SER A 442 27.98 -16.55 15.14
CA SER A 442 27.51 -16.40 16.54
C SER A 442 27.81 -14.98 17.08
N ASP A 443 29.03 -14.46 16.85
CA ASP A 443 29.42 -13.11 17.24
C ASP A 443 28.54 -12.04 16.55
N TYR A 444 28.20 -12.27 15.29
CA TYR A 444 27.29 -11.42 14.53
C TYR A 444 25.88 -11.46 15.14
N MET A 445 25.34 -12.65 15.41
CA MET A 445 24.03 -12.81 16.04
C MET A 445 23.97 -12.19 17.45
N GLN A 446 25.03 -12.30 18.25
CA GLN A 446 25.08 -11.69 19.58
C GLN A 446 24.97 -10.17 19.55
N LYS A 447 25.51 -9.53 18.51
CA LYS A 447 25.46 -8.07 18.34
C LYS A 447 24.14 -7.59 17.75
N THR A 448 23.59 -8.36 16.82
CA THR A 448 22.46 -7.93 15.99
C THR A 448 21.11 -8.44 16.44
N ILE A 449 21.06 -9.60 17.11
CA ILE A 449 19.81 -10.26 17.50
C ILE A 449 19.54 -10.11 19.01
N SER A 450 18.30 -9.81 19.42
CA SER A 450 17.87 -9.82 20.82
C SER A 450 17.51 -11.23 21.30
N VAL A 451 17.74 -11.58 22.59
CA VAL A 451 17.41 -12.90 23.15
C VAL A 451 15.90 -13.22 23.10
N ARG A 452 15.05 -12.18 23.01
CA ARG A 452 13.59 -12.34 22.89
C ARG A 452 13.13 -12.67 21.48
N ASP A 453 13.98 -12.50 20.47
CA ASP A 453 13.71 -12.76 19.05
C ASP A 453 13.47 -14.25 18.73
N THR A 454 13.65 -15.12 19.73
CA THR A 454 13.63 -16.57 19.60
C THR A 454 12.36 -17.25 20.10
N PHE A 455 11.30 -16.51 20.46
CA PHE A 455 10.04 -17.09 20.96
C PHE A 455 8.96 -17.36 19.90
N VAL A 456 9.33 -17.55 18.64
CA VAL A 456 8.42 -17.72 17.49
C VAL A 456 8.18 -19.20 17.15
N GLN A 457 7.09 -19.51 16.41
CA GLN A 457 6.76 -20.87 15.95
C GLN A 457 7.79 -21.44 14.96
N LYS A 458 7.98 -22.77 14.95
CA LYS A 458 9.09 -23.48 14.31
C LYS A 458 9.40 -23.13 12.84
N PRO A 459 8.43 -23.04 11.91
CA PRO A 459 8.74 -22.77 10.50
C PRO A 459 9.28 -21.35 10.26
N THR A 460 8.86 -20.38 11.07
CA THR A 460 9.22 -18.95 10.93
C THR A 460 10.61 -18.65 11.47
N LYS A 461 11.15 -19.46 12.39
CA LYS A 461 12.49 -19.27 12.95
C LYS A 461 13.57 -19.66 11.95
N GLU A 462 13.40 -20.75 11.23
CA GLU A 462 14.31 -21.17 10.17
C GLU A 462 14.40 -20.11 9.08
N ASN A 463 13.25 -19.58 8.64
CA ASN A 463 13.18 -18.50 7.64
C ASN A 463 13.92 -17.21 8.07
N PHE A 464 13.89 -16.88 9.35
CA PHE A 464 14.59 -15.73 9.88
C PHE A 464 16.12 -15.85 9.72
N TYR A 465 16.70 -16.97 10.18
CA TYR A 465 18.14 -17.21 10.06
C TYR A 465 18.58 -17.43 8.60
N HIS A 466 17.74 -18.08 7.80
CA HIS A 466 17.94 -18.22 6.37
C HIS A 466 18.01 -16.85 5.66
N GLY A 467 17.09 -15.92 5.97
CA GLY A 467 17.11 -14.56 5.43
C GLY A 467 18.37 -13.78 5.80
N ILE A 468 18.84 -13.90 7.05
CA ILE A 468 20.11 -13.28 7.49
C ILE A 468 21.28 -13.82 6.68
N LEU A 469 21.38 -15.15 6.52
CA LEU A 469 22.44 -15.78 5.75
C LEU A 469 22.42 -15.37 4.28
N LEU A 470 21.26 -15.35 3.65
CA LEU A 470 21.11 -14.85 2.28
C LEU A 470 21.62 -13.39 2.15
N GLY A 471 21.33 -12.55 3.13
CA GLY A 471 21.82 -11.17 3.17
C GLY A 471 23.35 -11.09 3.27
N ILE A 472 23.95 -11.91 4.13
CA ILE A 472 25.41 -11.99 4.33
C ILE A 472 26.12 -12.55 3.09
N LEU A 473 25.62 -13.66 2.55
CA LEU A 473 26.25 -14.38 1.44
C LEU A 473 26.12 -13.64 0.12
N GLY A 474 25.01 -12.95 -0.11
CA GLY A 474 24.78 -12.12 -1.30
C GLY A 474 25.67 -10.86 -1.37
N PHE A 475 26.50 -10.61 -0.35
CA PHE A 475 27.48 -9.50 -0.34
C PHE A 475 28.73 -9.79 -1.19
N LYS A 476 29.09 -11.06 -1.39
CA LYS A 476 30.24 -11.45 -2.22
C LYS A 476 29.90 -11.27 -3.71
N GLU A 477 30.53 -10.30 -4.37
CA GLU A 477 30.25 -9.94 -5.78
C GLU A 477 30.41 -11.10 -6.78
N ASN A 478 31.29 -12.04 -6.49
CA ASN A 478 31.55 -13.20 -7.34
C ASN A 478 30.85 -14.49 -6.87
N TRP A 479 29.86 -14.39 -5.97
CA TRP A 479 29.03 -15.51 -5.54
C TRP A 479 27.62 -15.40 -6.13
N LEU A 480 27.22 -16.40 -6.90
CA LEU A 480 25.82 -16.54 -7.31
C LEU A 480 25.06 -17.30 -6.24
N VAL A 481 24.35 -16.57 -5.38
CA VAL A 481 23.59 -17.12 -4.27
C VAL A 481 22.14 -17.28 -4.71
N THR A 482 21.62 -18.52 -4.65
CA THR A 482 20.24 -18.86 -4.97
C THR A 482 19.58 -19.55 -3.77
N SER A 483 18.28 -19.29 -3.59
CA SER A 483 17.46 -19.95 -2.59
C SER A 483 16.38 -20.75 -3.30
N ASN A 484 16.24 -22.05 -2.99
CA ASN A 484 15.24 -22.90 -3.60
C ASN A 484 13.86 -22.62 -3.00
N ARG A 485 12.90 -22.25 -3.87
CA ARG A 485 11.53 -21.86 -3.49
C ARG A 485 10.51 -23.01 -3.56
N GLU A 486 10.90 -24.21 -3.96
CA GLU A 486 9.97 -25.25 -4.42
C GLU A 486 9.79 -26.45 -3.48
N SER A 487 9.58 -26.27 -2.20
CA SER A 487 8.95 -27.35 -1.42
C SER A 487 8.05 -26.80 -0.32
N GLY A 488 6.80 -26.94 -0.52
CA GLY A 488 5.53 -26.78 0.20
C GLY A 488 5.47 -26.26 1.62
N ASP A 489 6.46 -26.35 2.48
CA ASP A 489 6.35 -25.99 3.91
C ASP A 489 7.60 -25.33 4.54
N GLY A 490 8.50 -24.74 3.77
CA GLY A 490 9.63 -24.02 4.34
C GLY A 490 10.71 -23.63 3.34
N PHE A 491 11.35 -22.49 3.56
CA PHE A 491 12.54 -22.03 2.82
C PHE A 491 13.75 -22.64 3.54
N SER A 492 14.42 -23.63 2.99
CA SER A 492 15.47 -24.26 3.75
C SER A 492 16.86 -24.21 3.13
N ASP A 493 16.99 -24.11 1.80
CA ASP A 493 18.31 -24.34 1.21
C ASP A 493 18.86 -23.13 0.47
N ILE A 494 20.13 -22.86 0.74
CA ILE A 494 20.89 -21.84 0.03
C ILE A 494 21.95 -22.57 -0.80
N MET A 495 21.92 -22.35 -2.12
CA MET A 495 22.96 -22.81 -3.03
C MET A 495 23.82 -21.66 -3.49
N ILE A 496 25.12 -21.86 -3.53
CA ILE A 496 26.10 -20.86 -3.93
C ILE A 496 27.02 -21.44 -4.99
N ARG A 497 27.12 -20.74 -6.10
CA ARG A 497 28.18 -20.96 -7.09
C ARG A 497 29.23 -19.89 -6.91
N VAL A 498 30.48 -20.31 -6.74
CA VAL A 498 31.59 -19.42 -6.45
C VAL A 498 32.30 -19.06 -7.75
N GLY A 499 31.87 -17.98 -8.41
CA GLY A 499 32.51 -17.40 -9.59
C GLY A 499 33.06 -18.41 -10.59
N ASP A 500 34.36 -18.22 -11.00
CA ASP A 500 35.05 -19.14 -11.90
C ASP A 500 35.68 -20.36 -11.16
N SER A 501 35.18 -20.68 -9.98
CA SER A 501 35.67 -21.78 -9.14
C SER A 501 34.88 -23.07 -9.42
N GLU A 502 35.55 -24.22 -9.37
CA GLU A 502 34.93 -25.55 -9.41
C GLU A 502 34.29 -25.96 -8.08
N VAL A 503 34.09 -24.99 -7.16
CA VAL A 503 33.52 -25.20 -5.83
C VAL A 503 32.11 -24.63 -5.74
N GLY A 504 31.17 -25.45 -5.28
CA GLY A 504 29.83 -25.05 -4.89
C GLY A 504 29.60 -25.22 -3.39
N ILE A 505 28.70 -24.45 -2.83
CA ILE A 505 28.32 -24.55 -1.42
C ILE A 505 26.80 -24.75 -1.33
N VAL A 506 26.38 -25.70 -0.52
CA VAL A 506 24.98 -25.91 -0.14
C VAL A 506 24.86 -25.68 1.35
N ILE A 507 23.89 -24.88 1.78
CA ILE A 507 23.66 -24.57 3.20
C ILE A 507 22.22 -24.88 3.55
N GLU A 508 22.03 -25.78 4.52
CA GLU A 508 20.73 -26.05 5.14
C GLU A 508 20.67 -25.41 6.52
N VAL A 509 19.59 -24.69 6.80
CA VAL A 509 19.39 -23.94 8.06
C VAL A 509 18.31 -24.61 8.89
N LYS A 510 18.60 -24.89 10.16
CA LYS A 510 17.64 -25.47 11.12
C LYS A 510 17.54 -24.66 12.40
N TYR A 511 16.39 -24.70 13.04
CA TYR A 511 16.21 -24.14 14.38
C TYR A 511 16.08 -25.25 15.44
N ALA A 512 16.98 -25.26 16.42
CA ALA A 512 16.98 -26.24 17.50
C ALA A 512 16.02 -25.82 18.64
N ASN A 513 14.78 -26.28 18.65
CA ASN A 513 13.79 -25.90 19.66
C ASN A 513 14.16 -26.29 21.09
N ASP A 514 14.84 -27.40 21.24
CA ASP A 514 15.33 -27.95 22.51
C ASP A 514 16.75 -27.50 22.87
N GLY A 515 17.39 -26.73 21.97
CA GLY A 515 18.76 -26.28 22.11
C GLY A 515 19.81 -27.30 21.70
N ASN A 516 19.41 -28.50 21.17
CA ASN A 516 20.34 -29.50 20.70
C ASN A 516 20.82 -29.23 19.26
N LEU A 517 21.74 -28.27 19.16
CA LEU A 517 22.28 -27.77 17.89
C LEU A 517 22.94 -28.88 17.05
N GLU A 518 23.66 -29.82 17.70
CA GLU A 518 24.37 -30.89 16.99
C GLU A 518 23.42 -31.87 16.33
N ALA A 519 22.32 -32.25 17.01
CA ALA A 519 21.31 -33.12 16.46
C ALA A 519 20.62 -32.53 15.24
N GLU A 520 20.32 -31.19 15.29
CA GLU A 520 19.69 -30.51 14.16
C GLU A 520 20.67 -30.31 12.98
N CYS A 521 21.97 -30.11 13.22
CA CYS A 521 22.97 -30.13 12.15
C CYS A 521 23.03 -31.46 11.42
N LYS A 522 22.99 -32.60 12.17
CA LYS A 522 22.96 -33.92 11.55
C LYS A 522 21.72 -34.18 10.70
N LYS A 523 20.55 -33.66 11.14
CA LYS A 523 19.32 -33.72 10.35
C LYS A 523 19.44 -32.85 9.07
N ALA A 524 20.04 -31.68 9.18
CA ALA A 524 20.25 -30.77 8.06
C ALA A 524 21.16 -31.41 6.99
N LEU A 525 22.29 -31.99 7.38
CA LEU A 525 23.20 -32.70 6.44
C LEU A 525 22.48 -33.84 5.73
N LYS A 526 21.72 -34.65 6.49
CA LYS A 526 20.93 -35.72 5.90
C LYS A 526 19.89 -35.19 4.90
N GLN A 527 19.27 -34.08 5.19
CA GLN A 527 18.29 -33.47 4.28
C GLN A 527 18.95 -32.99 2.98
N ILE A 528 20.16 -32.41 3.04
CA ILE A 528 20.93 -32.03 1.84
C ILE A 528 21.17 -33.27 0.95
N ASP A 529 21.49 -34.42 1.54
CA ASP A 529 21.70 -35.65 0.80
C ASP A 529 20.40 -36.20 0.21
N ASP A 530 19.33 -36.27 1.01
CA ASP A 530 18.03 -36.80 0.59
C ASP A 530 17.38 -35.99 -0.55
N THR A 531 17.68 -34.67 -0.66
CA THR A 531 17.12 -33.77 -1.67
C THR A 531 17.92 -33.67 -2.96
N GLY A 532 19.17 -34.19 -2.99
CA GLY A 532 19.98 -34.25 -4.20
C GLY A 532 20.51 -32.90 -4.72
N TYR A 533 20.61 -31.90 -3.85
CA TYR A 533 21.07 -30.55 -4.28
C TYR A 533 22.51 -30.51 -4.83
N ALA A 534 23.36 -31.43 -4.35
CA ALA A 534 24.70 -31.57 -4.88
C ALA A 534 24.70 -31.99 -6.37
N GLU A 535 23.76 -32.81 -6.79
CA GLU A 535 23.62 -33.25 -8.18
C GLU A 535 23.35 -32.09 -9.14
N ALA A 536 22.52 -31.11 -8.73
CA ALA A 536 22.26 -29.92 -9.53
C ALA A 536 23.53 -29.09 -9.74
N LEU A 537 24.40 -28.97 -8.75
CA LEU A 537 25.67 -28.28 -8.86
C LEU A 537 26.67 -29.04 -9.76
N TYR A 538 26.68 -30.35 -9.71
CA TYR A 538 27.52 -31.17 -10.60
C TYR A 538 27.11 -31.05 -12.06
N GLN A 539 25.81 -30.97 -12.36
CA GLN A 539 25.32 -30.73 -13.72
C GLN A 539 25.79 -29.37 -14.29
N ASP A 540 26.07 -28.40 -13.42
CA ASP A 540 26.57 -27.08 -13.78
C ASP A 540 28.11 -26.99 -13.85
N GLY A 541 28.83 -28.13 -13.80
CA GLY A 541 30.29 -28.19 -13.94
C GLY A 541 31.07 -27.94 -12.64
N ILE A 542 30.40 -28.01 -11.50
CA ILE A 542 31.05 -27.95 -10.18
C ILE A 542 31.62 -29.34 -9.86
N HIS A 543 32.86 -29.41 -9.40
CA HIS A 543 33.55 -30.69 -9.07
C HIS A 543 33.71 -30.95 -7.57
N LYS A 544 33.47 -29.90 -6.75
CA LYS A 544 33.54 -30.01 -5.29
C LYS A 544 32.38 -29.28 -4.66
N VAL A 545 31.60 -30.00 -3.85
CA VAL A 545 30.46 -29.42 -3.12
C VAL A 545 30.74 -29.46 -1.63
N LEU A 546 30.63 -28.26 -0.99
CA LEU A 546 30.72 -28.08 0.45
C LEU A 546 29.30 -28.04 1.03
N LYS A 547 28.94 -29.04 1.81
CA LYS A 547 27.62 -29.17 2.45
C LYS A 547 27.67 -28.62 3.86
N TYR A 548 27.04 -27.49 4.10
CA TYR A 548 26.99 -26.86 5.42
C TYR A 548 25.64 -27.04 6.06
N ALA A 549 25.63 -27.56 7.29
CA ALA A 549 24.48 -27.52 8.18
C ALA A 549 24.66 -26.40 9.20
N ILE A 550 23.71 -25.47 9.28
CA ILE A 550 23.73 -24.37 10.24
C ILE A 550 22.50 -24.52 11.14
N ALA A 551 22.69 -24.99 12.37
CA ALA A 551 21.64 -25.04 13.38
C ALA A 551 21.74 -23.84 14.29
N CYS A 552 20.61 -23.14 14.49
CA CYS A 552 20.52 -21.93 15.32
C CYS A 552 19.65 -22.17 16.55
N TYR A 553 20.06 -21.58 17.68
CA TYR A 553 19.25 -21.52 18.89
C TYR A 553 19.51 -20.20 19.60
N LYS A 554 18.53 -19.30 19.62
CA LYS A 554 18.67 -17.94 20.19
C LYS A 554 19.80 -17.19 19.46
N LYS A 555 20.89 -16.85 20.15
CA LYS A 555 22.04 -16.11 19.63
C LYS A 555 23.24 -16.99 19.28
N ASN A 556 23.08 -18.29 19.41
CA ASN A 556 24.15 -19.25 19.17
C ASN A 556 23.82 -20.11 17.94
N CYS A 557 24.83 -20.49 17.22
CA CYS A 557 24.71 -21.48 16.18
C CYS A 557 25.76 -22.58 16.34
N LYS A 558 25.51 -23.69 15.65
CA LYS A 558 26.47 -24.75 15.36
C LYS A 558 26.57 -24.88 13.86
N ILE A 559 27.79 -24.98 13.33
CA ILE A 559 28.03 -25.20 11.91
C ILE A 559 28.77 -26.53 11.75
N MET A 560 28.23 -27.41 10.92
CA MET A 560 28.87 -28.68 10.53
C MET A 560 29.09 -28.68 9.03
N LEU A 561 30.19 -29.27 8.60
CA LEU A 561 30.60 -29.39 7.20
C LEU A 561 30.78 -30.83 6.81
N GLU A 562 30.24 -31.19 5.66
CA GLU A 562 30.63 -32.38 4.89
C GLU A 562 31.09 -31.94 3.51
N THR A 563 32.12 -32.62 2.99
CA THR A 563 32.69 -32.28 1.67
C THR A 563 32.50 -33.47 0.75
N GLU A 564 31.88 -33.23 -0.40
CA GLU A 564 31.72 -34.22 -1.46
C GLU A 564 32.53 -33.80 -2.71
N LYS A 565 33.16 -34.77 -3.32
CA LYS A 565 33.92 -34.59 -4.57
C LYS A 565 33.41 -35.59 -5.59
N CYS A 566 33.13 -35.08 -6.80
CA CYS A 566 32.79 -35.87 -7.95
C CYS A 566 34.03 -36.49 -8.60
#